data_c7b9364620aa67f69db0894c388fdf18
#
_entry.id   c7b9364620aa67f69db0894c388fdf18
#
_cell.length_a   1.000
_cell.length_b   1.000
_cell.length_c   1.000
_cell.angle_alpha   90.00
_cell.angle_beta   90.00
_cell.angle_gamma   90.00
#
_symmetry.space_group_name_H-M   'P 1'
#
loop_
_entity.id
_entity.type
_entity.pdbx_description
1 polymer ?
#
loop_
_entity_poly.entity_id
_entity_poly.type
_entity_poly.pdbx_seq_one_letter_code
_entity_poly.pdbx_strand_id
1 'polypeptide(L)'
;MINKVYIVIILTVLSFFLIEKTRAVEQFNFDITEIEILENGNLFKGIKRGTITSNSGIVINANYFEYNKSLNQLNAKGNVNIIDIEKNYKISADNVLYLKNEEIIKTDGNSKAINNNVAIEGEIFEYNKILNILNPKKNIKILDKVENI
;
A
#
# COMPACT_ATOMS: atom_id res chain seq x y z
N MET A 1 -17.64 -31.29 46.01
CA MET A 1 -16.21 -30.94 46.11
C MET A 1 -15.57 -31.23 44.74
N ILE A 2 -15.29 -30.22 43.93
CA ILE A 2 -14.68 -30.41 42.62
C ILE A 2 -13.22 -30.81 42.83
N ASN A 3 -12.86 -31.95 42.25
CA ASN A 3 -11.52 -32.52 42.43
C ASN A 3 -10.46 -31.61 41.78
N LYS A 4 -9.41 -31.22 42.51
CA LYS A 4 -8.35 -30.31 42.04
C LYS A 4 -7.75 -30.75 40.71
N VAL A 5 -7.75 -32.04 40.40
CA VAL A 5 -7.30 -32.62 39.14
C VAL A 5 -8.18 -32.19 37.98
N TYR A 6 -9.51 -32.11 38.14
CA TYR A 6 -10.42 -31.65 37.07
C TYR A 6 -10.25 -30.18 36.78
N ILE A 7 -9.94 -29.35 37.78
CA ILE A 7 -9.66 -27.91 37.57
C ILE A 7 -8.39 -27.71 36.73
N VAL A 8 -7.35 -28.50 37.01
CA VAL A 8 -6.09 -28.42 36.23
C VAL A 8 -6.31 -28.89 34.80
N ILE A 9 -7.06 -29.96 34.57
CA ILE A 9 -7.37 -30.45 33.21
C ILE A 9 -8.20 -29.41 32.43
N ILE A 10 -9.19 -28.77 33.05
CA ILE A 10 -10.01 -27.71 32.42
C ILE A 10 -9.15 -26.50 32.06
N LEU A 11 -8.23 -26.08 32.96
CA LEU A 11 -7.32 -24.97 32.70
C LEU A 11 -6.32 -25.27 31.55
N THR A 12 -5.80 -26.50 31.47
CA THR A 12 -4.91 -26.90 30.38
C THR A 12 -5.65 -27.03 29.05
N VAL A 13 -6.86 -27.50 29.01
CA VAL A 13 -7.69 -27.55 27.78
C VAL A 13 -8.08 -26.14 27.35
N LEU A 14 -8.41 -25.25 28.28
CA LEU A 14 -8.75 -23.85 27.95
C LEU A 14 -7.56 -23.07 27.38
N SER A 15 -6.33 -23.35 27.80
CA SER A 15 -5.14 -22.71 27.28
C SER A 15 -4.83 -23.11 25.80
N PHE A 16 -5.25 -24.29 25.36
CA PHE A 16 -5.12 -24.74 23.98
C PHE A 16 -6.05 -24.01 23.00
N PHE A 17 -7.20 -23.50 23.48
CA PHE A 17 -8.14 -22.74 22.65
C PHE A 17 -7.75 -21.26 22.46
N LEU A 18 -6.77 -20.75 23.24
CA LEU A 18 -6.34 -19.35 23.16
C LEU A 18 -5.19 -19.12 22.16
N ILE A 19 -4.72 -20.16 21.47
CA ILE A 19 -3.73 -19.99 20.38
C ILE A 19 -4.49 -19.62 19.11
N GLU A 20 -4.92 -18.37 19.03
CA GLU A 20 -5.28 -17.79 17.75
C GLU A 20 -4.02 -17.75 16.88
N LYS A 21 -4.01 -18.57 15.83
CA LYS A 21 -3.03 -18.44 14.75
C LYS A 21 -3.32 -17.12 14.04
N THR A 22 -2.71 -16.03 14.51
CA THR A 22 -2.64 -14.80 13.74
C THR A 22 -1.86 -15.11 12.48
N ARG A 23 -2.56 -15.46 11.39
CA ARG A 23 -1.97 -15.46 10.06
C ARG A 23 -1.63 -13.99 9.79
N ALA A 24 -0.34 -13.68 9.70
CA ALA A 24 0.08 -12.40 9.17
C ALA A 24 -0.50 -12.29 7.76
N VAL A 25 -1.48 -11.41 7.58
CA VAL A 25 -2.03 -11.12 6.27
C VAL A 25 -0.93 -10.39 5.51
N GLU A 26 -0.47 -10.95 4.41
CA GLU A 26 0.49 -10.26 3.56
C GLU A 26 -0.14 -8.96 3.07
N GLN A 27 0.51 -7.84 3.37
CA GLN A 27 0.02 -6.50 3.04
C GLN A 27 0.17 -6.21 1.54
N PHE A 28 1.17 -6.84 0.90
CA PHE A 28 1.51 -6.65 -0.50
C PHE A 28 1.78 -7.97 -1.19
N ASN A 29 1.32 -8.08 -2.43
CA ASN A 29 1.72 -9.10 -3.39
C ASN A 29 2.70 -8.48 -4.40
N PHE A 30 3.85 -9.13 -4.61
CA PHE A 30 4.93 -8.66 -5.46
C PHE A 30 4.98 -9.48 -6.76
N ASP A 31 4.78 -8.83 -7.88
CA ASP A 31 5.03 -9.36 -9.23
C ASP A 31 6.22 -8.60 -9.83
N ILE A 32 7.41 -8.98 -9.39
CA ILE A 32 8.68 -8.36 -9.73
C ILE A 32 9.68 -9.45 -10.09
N THR A 33 10.36 -9.31 -11.21
CA THR A 33 11.27 -10.34 -11.75
C THR A 33 12.49 -10.59 -10.86
N GLU A 34 12.97 -9.57 -10.15
CA GLU A 34 14.17 -9.63 -9.34
C GLU A 34 13.97 -8.89 -8.01
N ILE A 35 14.03 -9.65 -6.92
CA ILE A 35 13.83 -9.15 -5.55
C ILE A 35 15.03 -9.53 -4.70
N GLU A 36 15.63 -8.54 -4.04
CA GLU A 36 16.59 -8.74 -2.96
C GLU A 36 15.86 -8.69 -1.62
N ILE A 37 16.17 -9.64 -0.74
CA ILE A 37 15.64 -9.68 0.62
C ILE A 37 16.76 -9.45 1.60
N LEU A 38 16.66 -8.39 2.38
CA LEU A 38 17.70 -7.90 3.29
C LEU A 38 17.13 -7.83 4.72
N GLU A 39 18.02 -7.53 5.68
CA GLU A 39 17.64 -7.30 7.09
C GLU A 39 16.78 -8.44 7.67
N ASN A 40 17.21 -9.70 7.47
CA ASN A 40 16.50 -10.89 7.94
C ASN A 40 15.02 -10.96 7.50
N GLY A 41 14.73 -10.48 6.28
CA GLY A 41 13.39 -10.49 5.74
C GLY A 41 12.53 -9.27 6.09
N ASN A 42 13.14 -8.20 6.61
CA ASN A 42 12.43 -6.95 6.91
C ASN A 42 12.44 -5.96 5.74
N LEU A 43 13.47 -5.98 4.88
CA LEU A 43 13.63 -5.08 3.75
C LEU A 43 13.61 -5.85 2.42
N PHE A 44 12.68 -5.49 1.54
CA PHE A 44 12.53 -6.05 0.20
C PHE A 44 12.86 -4.97 -0.83
N LYS A 45 13.76 -5.27 -1.78
CA LYS A 45 14.10 -4.37 -2.90
C LYS A 45 13.79 -5.04 -4.22
N GLY A 46 12.93 -4.41 -5.00
CA GLY A 46 12.69 -4.77 -6.40
C GLY A 46 13.53 -3.88 -7.29
N ILE A 47 14.52 -4.44 -7.98
CA ILE A 47 15.52 -3.68 -8.76
C ILE A 47 15.19 -3.56 -10.25
N LYS A 48 14.10 -4.18 -10.68
CA LYS A 48 13.57 -4.07 -12.04
C LYS A 48 12.11 -3.65 -12.01
N ARG A 49 11.64 -3.13 -13.15
CA ARG A 49 10.23 -2.78 -13.30
C ARG A 49 9.34 -3.96 -12.95
N GLY A 50 8.32 -3.68 -12.16
CA GLY A 50 7.36 -4.67 -11.71
C GLY A 50 6.07 -4.05 -11.25
N THR A 51 5.24 -4.89 -10.64
CA THR A 51 3.94 -4.53 -10.08
C THR A 51 3.86 -4.98 -8.63
N ILE A 52 3.35 -4.11 -7.77
CA ILE A 52 2.98 -4.44 -6.40
C ILE A 52 1.50 -4.17 -6.22
N THR A 53 0.79 -5.13 -5.65
CA THR A 53 -0.64 -5.00 -5.34
C THR A 53 -0.84 -5.09 -3.83
N SER A 54 -1.51 -4.11 -3.25
CA SER A 54 -1.88 -4.15 -1.84
C SER A 54 -3.18 -4.93 -1.63
N ASN A 55 -3.36 -5.44 -0.42
CA ASN A 55 -4.61 -6.12 -0.02
C ASN A 55 -5.83 -5.18 0.03
N SER A 56 -5.63 -3.86 -0.05
CA SER A 56 -6.68 -2.84 -0.13
C SER A 56 -7.01 -2.40 -1.57
N GLY A 57 -6.53 -3.10 -2.60
CA GLY A 57 -6.87 -2.81 -4.00
C GLY A 57 -6.06 -1.70 -4.66
N ILE A 58 -4.93 -1.30 -4.07
CA ILE A 58 -3.96 -0.40 -4.71
C ILE A 58 -2.99 -1.22 -5.55
N VAL A 59 -2.86 -0.88 -6.83
CA VAL A 59 -1.87 -1.46 -7.76
C VAL A 59 -0.83 -0.41 -8.09
N ILE A 60 0.46 -0.73 -7.90
CA ILE A 60 1.58 0.17 -8.14
C ILE A 60 2.55 -0.46 -9.12
N ASN A 61 2.82 0.22 -10.24
CA ASN A 61 3.85 -0.12 -11.21
C ASN A 61 5.00 0.89 -11.11
N ALA A 62 6.25 0.43 -11.04
CA ALA A 62 7.42 1.30 -10.99
C ALA A 62 8.67 0.59 -11.48
N ASN A 63 9.76 1.36 -11.69
CA ASN A 63 11.04 0.80 -12.10
C ASN A 63 11.82 0.22 -10.91
N TYR A 64 11.60 0.73 -9.71
CA TYR A 64 12.28 0.32 -8.47
C TYR A 64 11.32 0.36 -7.29
N PHE A 65 11.48 -0.59 -6.38
CA PHE A 65 10.70 -0.68 -5.15
C PHE A 65 11.59 -0.93 -3.93
N GLU A 66 11.19 -0.38 -2.81
CA GLU A 66 11.75 -0.70 -1.49
C GLU A 66 10.61 -0.80 -0.47
N TYR A 67 10.42 -1.98 0.11
CA TYR A 67 9.40 -2.22 1.10
C TYR A 67 10.01 -2.57 2.45
N ASN A 68 9.73 -1.75 3.46
CA ASN A 68 10.04 -2.02 4.85
C ASN A 68 8.84 -2.67 5.54
N LYS A 69 8.98 -3.95 5.85
CA LYS A 69 7.90 -4.77 6.40
C LYS A 69 7.50 -4.35 7.81
N SER A 70 8.46 -3.99 8.68
CA SER A 70 8.18 -3.60 10.06
C SER A 70 7.44 -2.26 10.16
N LEU A 71 7.67 -1.35 9.21
CA LEU A 71 7.02 -0.06 9.13
C LEU A 71 5.76 -0.09 8.25
N ASN A 72 5.53 -1.15 7.48
CA ASN A 72 4.52 -1.21 6.42
C ASN A 72 4.62 -0.02 5.45
N GLN A 73 5.84 0.32 5.03
CA GLN A 73 6.13 1.44 4.13
C GLN A 73 6.72 0.94 2.82
N LEU A 74 6.12 1.36 1.72
CA LEU A 74 6.57 1.06 0.37
C LEU A 74 7.01 2.34 -0.33
N ASN A 75 8.27 2.39 -0.75
CA ASN A 75 8.81 3.39 -1.65
C ASN A 75 8.83 2.82 -3.07
N ALA A 76 8.30 3.56 -4.03
CA ALA A 76 8.37 3.26 -5.45
C ALA A 76 9.01 4.42 -6.20
N LYS A 77 9.88 4.14 -7.17
CA LYS A 77 10.64 5.15 -7.90
C LYS A 77 10.71 4.86 -9.39
N GLY A 78 10.67 5.92 -10.18
CA GLY A 78 10.82 5.92 -11.63
C GLY A 78 9.58 5.42 -12.36
N ASN A 79 8.95 6.32 -13.12
CA ASN A 79 7.73 6.05 -13.89
C ASN A 79 6.65 5.33 -13.05
N VAL A 80 6.37 5.87 -11.88
CA VAL A 80 5.39 5.28 -10.97
C VAL A 80 3.99 5.52 -11.50
N ASN A 81 3.20 4.44 -11.57
CA ASN A 81 1.78 4.49 -11.91
C ASN A 81 1.00 3.73 -10.84
N ILE A 82 0.00 4.38 -10.28
CA ILE A 82 -0.86 3.84 -9.22
C ILE A 82 -2.28 3.78 -9.74
N ILE A 83 -2.96 2.70 -9.44
CA ILE A 83 -4.40 2.53 -9.69
C ILE A 83 -5.06 2.15 -8.37
N ASP A 84 -6.00 2.96 -7.92
CA ASP A 84 -6.97 2.57 -6.91
C ASP A 84 -8.22 2.07 -7.64
N ILE A 85 -8.38 0.74 -7.64
CA ILE A 85 -9.48 0.08 -8.37
C ILE A 85 -10.84 0.44 -7.74
N GLU A 86 -10.90 0.52 -6.42
CA GLU A 86 -12.14 0.77 -5.70
C GLU A 86 -12.63 2.21 -5.84
N LYS A 87 -11.71 3.17 -5.83
CA LYS A 87 -12.01 4.61 -5.87
C LYS A 87 -11.88 5.22 -7.26
N ASN A 88 -11.49 4.42 -8.25
CA ASN A 88 -11.30 4.84 -9.64
C ASN A 88 -10.30 6.01 -9.79
N TYR A 89 -9.24 6.02 -8.97
CA TYR A 89 -8.13 6.95 -9.14
C TYR A 89 -7.01 6.31 -9.95
N LYS A 90 -6.42 7.11 -10.85
CA LYS A 90 -5.14 6.83 -11.51
C LYS A 90 -4.18 7.95 -11.15
N ILE A 91 -3.05 7.61 -10.53
CA ILE A 91 -2.05 8.57 -10.11
C ILE A 91 -0.71 8.17 -10.73
N SER A 92 0.00 9.14 -11.31
CA SER A 92 1.38 8.96 -11.79
C SER A 92 2.32 9.97 -11.15
N ALA A 93 3.58 9.60 -10.94
CA ALA A 93 4.61 10.45 -10.35
C ALA A 93 6.02 9.89 -10.63
N ASP A 94 7.05 10.66 -10.29
CA ASP A 94 8.43 10.18 -10.32
C ASP A 94 8.75 9.29 -9.12
N ASN A 95 8.29 9.69 -7.93
CA ASN A 95 8.49 8.98 -6.67
C ASN A 95 7.19 8.88 -5.89
N VAL A 96 7.06 7.80 -5.14
CA VAL A 96 5.89 7.53 -4.29
C VAL A 96 6.32 6.89 -2.99
N LEU A 97 5.74 7.37 -1.89
CA LEU A 97 5.75 6.73 -0.57
C LEU A 97 4.32 6.31 -0.22
N TYR A 98 4.11 5.01 -0.03
CA TYR A 98 2.85 4.48 0.48
C TYR A 98 2.98 4.05 1.94
N LEU A 99 2.30 4.76 2.82
CA LEU A 99 2.15 4.47 4.25
C LEU A 99 0.94 3.54 4.42
N LYS A 100 1.21 2.23 4.39
CA LYS A 100 0.14 1.23 4.29
C LYS A 100 -0.77 1.19 5.51
N ASN A 101 -0.25 1.43 6.71
CA ASN A 101 -1.06 1.43 7.93
C ASN A 101 -2.08 2.58 7.96
N GLU A 102 -1.74 3.72 7.37
CA GLU A 102 -2.59 4.90 7.28
C GLU A 102 -3.42 4.95 5.99
N GLU A 103 -3.15 4.05 5.04
CA GLU A 103 -3.70 4.09 3.67
C GLU A 103 -3.46 5.45 2.99
N ILE A 104 -2.26 6.03 3.20
CA ILE A 104 -1.85 7.31 2.64
C ILE A 104 -0.76 7.10 1.60
N ILE A 105 -0.98 7.67 0.41
CA ILE A 105 -0.01 7.71 -0.69
C ILE A 105 0.48 9.15 -0.84
N LYS A 106 1.80 9.34 -0.78
CA LYS A 106 2.47 10.63 -1.03
C LYS A 106 3.27 10.51 -2.31
N THR A 107 3.10 11.47 -3.22
CA THR A 107 3.85 11.55 -4.45
C THR A 107 4.86 12.68 -4.41
N ASP A 108 5.91 12.58 -5.21
CA ASP A 108 6.91 13.63 -5.40
C ASP A 108 7.43 13.59 -6.85
N GLY A 109 7.40 14.74 -7.50
CA GLY A 109 7.84 14.95 -8.89
C GLY A 109 6.81 14.53 -9.93
N ASN A 110 6.48 15.46 -10.83
CA ASN A 110 5.62 15.25 -12.01
C ASN A 110 4.32 14.51 -11.72
N SER A 111 3.66 14.89 -10.62
CA SER A 111 2.47 14.21 -10.15
C SER A 111 1.26 14.55 -11.00
N LYS A 112 0.51 13.52 -11.39
CA LYS A 112 -0.77 13.65 -12.09
C LYS A 112 -1.77 12.68 -11.50
N ALA A 113 -2.97 13.16 -11.21
CA ALA A 113 -4.07 12.34 -10.75
C ALA A 113 -5.26 12.49 -11.68
N ILE A 114 -5.93 11.38 -11.96
CA ILE A 114 -7.15 11.34 -12.79
C ILE A 114 -8.20 10.58 -12.00
N ASN A 115 -9.37 11.21 -11.86
CA ASN A 115 -10.57 10.58 -11.34
C ASN A 115 -11.75 11.00 -12.22
N ASN A 116 -12.44 10.04 -12.82
CA ASN A 116 -13.51 10.29 -13.80
C ASN A 116 -13.05 11.26 -14.91
N ASN A 117 -13.66 12.44 -15.01
CA ASN A 117 -13.41 13.43 -16.04
C ASN A 117 -12.46 14.55 -15.60
N VAL A 118 -11.97 14.53 -14.36
CA VAL A 118 -11.06 15.54 -13.82
C VAL A 118 -9.64 15.00 -13.78
N ALA A 119 -8.70 15.76 -14.32
CA ALA A 119 -7.28 15.53 -14.18
C ALA A 119 -6.63 16.70 -13.42
N ILE A 120 -5.75 16.39 -12.47
CA ILE A 120 -4.99 17.36 -11.70
C ILE A 120 -3.52 17.06 -11.91
N GLU A 121 -2.73 18.08 -12.22
CA GLU A 121 -1.27 18.01 -12.32
C GLU A 121 -0.64 18.87 -11.22
N GLY A 122 0.53 18.49 -10.74
CA GLY A 122 1.27 19.20 -9.71
C GLY A 122 2.60 18.52 -9.38
N GLU A 123 3.31 19.02 -8.39
CA GLU A 123 4.56 18.39 -7.96
C GLU A 123 4.35 17.35 -6.87
N ILE A 124 3.52 17.66 -5.87
CA ILE A 124 3.32 16.84 -4.68
C ILE A 124 1.84 16.63 -4.46
N PHE A 125 1.45 15.36 -4.32
CA PHE A 125 0.10 14.99 -3.89
C PHE A 125 0.15 14.16 -2.61
N GLU A 126 -0.92 14.24 -1.85
CA GLU A 126 -1.20 13.33 -0.75
C GLU A 126 -2.61 12.77 -0.95
N TYR A 127 -2.70 11.48 -1.21
CA TYR A 127 -3.95 10.77 -1.39
C TYR A 127 -4.25 9.92 -0.15
N ASN A 128 -5.33 10.22 0.52
CA ASN A 128 -5.87 9.40 1.61
C ASN A 128 -6.98 8.51 1.05
N LYS A 129 -6.70 7.21 0.93
CA LYS A 129 -7.63 6.23 0.37
C LYS A 129 -8.88 6.04 1.24
N ILE A 130 -8.72 6.04 2.58
CA ILE A 130 -9.84 5.84 3.51
C ILE A 130 -10.84 6.98 3.38
N LEU A 131 -10.36 8.21 3.39
CA LEU A 131 -11.20 9.41 3.28
C LEU A 131 -11.61 9.72 1.84
N ASN A 132 -10.97 9.08 0.86
CA ASN A 132 -11.12 9.38 -0.56
C ASN A 132 -10.82 10.84 -0.91
N ILE A 133 -9.75 11.40 -0.32
CA ILE A 133 -9.32 12.79 -0.47
C ILE A 133 -7.96 12.83 -1.13
N LEU A 134 -7.85 13.61 -2.22
CA LEU A 134 -6.59 13.98 -2.86
C LEU A 134 -6.27 15.43 -2.53
N ASN A 135 -5.12 15.66 -1.90
CA ASN A 135 -4.58 16.97 -1.54
C ASN A 135 -3.37 17.32 -2.40
N PRO A 136 -3.53 18.08 -3.49
CA PRO A 136 -2.41 18.58 -4.25
C PRO A 136 -1.77 19.77 -3.50
N LYS A 137 -0.41 19.84 -3.48
CA LYS A 137 0.29 20.80 -2.58
C LYS A 137 1.15 21.83 -3.30
N LYS A 138 1.56 21.61 -4.55
CA LYS A 138 2.52 22.50 -5.21
C LYS A 138 2.34 22.51 -6.72
N ASN A 139 2.38 23.71 -7.33
CA ASN A 139 2.27 23.94 -8.78
C ASN A 139 1.05 23.29 -9.42
N ILE A 140 -0.13 23.54 -8.86
CA ILE A 140 -1.36 22.82 -9.18
C ILE A 140 -1.98 23.37 -10.45
N LYS A 141 -2.35 22.46 -11.36
CA LYS A 141 -3.14 22.73 -12.55
C LYS A 141 -4.29 21.72 -12.65
N ILE A 142 -5.51 22.23 -12.70
CA ILE A 142 -6.71 21.41 -12.92
C ILE A 142 -7.05 21.44 -14.41
N LEU A 143 -7.27 20.25 -14.96
CA LEU A 143 -7.62 20.05 -16.36
C LEU A 143 -8.97 19.34 -16.40
N ASP A 144 -10.01 20.03 -16.82
CA ASP A 144 -11.25 19.35 -17.20
C ASP A 144 -10.99 18.57 -18.49
N LYS A 145 -11.33 17.28 -18.49
CA LYS A 145 -11.41 16.56 -19.76
C LYS A 145 -12.55 17.18 -20.54
N VAL A 146 -12.20 17.93 -21.57
CA VAL A 146 -13.18 18.35 -22.56
C VAL A 146 -13.84 17.08 -23.09
N GLU A 147 -15.15 17.00 -22.98
CA GLU A 147 -15.93 15.97 -23.65
C GLU A 147 -15.57 16.05 -25.14
N ASN A 148 -15.01 14.97 -25.68
CA ASN A 148 -14.93 14.85 -27.12
C ASN A 148 -16.35 14.72 -27.64
N ILE A 149 -16.87 15.84 -28.19
CA ILE A 149 -18.09 15.90 -28.98
C ILE A 149 -17.88 15.07 -30.25
#